data_0d013b7df196f98b1ff0d74134704b7a
#
_entry.id   0d013b7df196f98b1ff0d74134704b7a
#
_cell.length_a   1.000
_cell.length_b   1.000
_cell.length_c   1.000
_cell.angle_alpha   90.00
_cell.angle_beta   90.00
_cell.angle_gamma   90.00
#
_symmetry.space_group_name_H-M   'P 1'
#
loop_
_entity.id
_entity.type
_entity.pdbx_description
1 polymer ?
#
loop_
_entity_poly.entity_id
_entity_poly.type
_entity_poly.pdbx_seq_one_letter_code
_entity_poly.pdbx_strand_id
1 'polypeptide(L)'
;RQTGDYVPIRTVVMNALEKIEKAAQQEGTVTGIPTGFIDLDYRTAGLQPSDLVLVAARPSMGKTAFVLNIAQHVAFHAHLCTAIFSLEMSKEQLVNRLFSLESKVDAQALRTGNLSDADWEKLVEGAGIIGDSELIIDDTPGISISELRSKCRKYKLEHDLKLVII
;
A
#
# COMPACT_ATOMS: atom_id res chain seq x y z
N ARG A 1 -17.12 1.88 25.20
CA ARG A 1 -16.32 0.78 25.75
C ARG A 1 -16.81 -0.50 25.10
N GLN A 2 -16.12 -0.99 24.08
CA GLN A 2 -16.26 -2.38 23.68
C GLN A 2 -15.57 -3.20 24.77
N THR A 3 -16.35 -3.86 25.58
CA THR A 3 -15.88 -4.95 26.40
C THR A 3 -15.43 -6.03 25.43
N GLY A 4 -14.14 -6.26 25.32
CA GLY A 4 -13.62 -7.38 24.54
C GLY A 4 -14.21 -8.66 25.12
N ASP A 5 -14.95 -9.38 24.29
CA ASP A 5 -15.51 -10.66 24.70
C ASP A 5 -14.36 -11.62 25.02
N TYR A 6 -14.47 -12.29 26.16
CA TYR A 6 -13.56 -13.35 26.56
C TYR A 6 -13.63 -14.50 25.56
N VAL A 7 -12.49 -14.85 24.96
CA VAL A 7 -12.39 -16.02 24.07
C VAL A 7 -11.55 -17.11 24.74
N PRO A 8 -12.11 -18.31 24.92
CA PRO A 8 -11.35 -19.42 25.49
C PRO A 8 -10.10 -19.75 24.69
N ILE A 9 -9.00 -20.09 25.36
CA ILE A 9 -7.72 -20.43 24.70
C ILE A 9 -7.87 -21.57 23.69
N ARG A 10 -8.74 -22.52 23.95
CA ARG A 10 -9.02 -23.61 23.00
C ARG A 10 -9.51 -23.10 21.65
N THR A 11 -10.39 -22.09 21.64
CA THR A 11 -10.88 -21.46 20.41
C THR A 11 -9.75 -20.75 19.67
N VAL A 12 -8.88 -20.06 20.41
CA VAL A 12 -7.70 -19.38 19.83
C VAL A 12 -6.75 -20.40 19.20
N VAL A 13 -6.49 -21.51 19.87
CA VAL A 13 -5.65 -22.61 19.36
C VAL A 13 -6.22 -23.20 18.08
N MET A 14 -7.53 -23.49 18.05
CA MET A 14 -8.19 -24.02 16.86
C MET A 14 -8.13 -23.07 15.68
N ASN A 15 -8.36 -21.78 15.92
CA ASN A 15 -8.24 -20.75 14.88
C ASN A 15 -6.80 -20.63 14.36
N ALA A 16 -5.81 -20.75 15.23
CA ALA A 16 -4.39 -20.72 14.85
C ALA A 16 -4.03 -21.94 13.97
N LEU A 17 -4.49 -23.12 14.35
CA LEU A 17 -4.27 -24.34 13.55
C LEU A 17 -4.91 -24.23 12.16
N GLU A 18 -6.12 -23.67 12.09
CA GLU A 18 -6.81 -23.46 10.82
C GLU A 18 -6.03 -22.52 9.89
N LYS A 19 -5.47 -21.43 10.43
CA LYS A 19 -4.61 -20.51 9.67
C LYS A 19 -3.33 -21.18 9.18
N ILE A 20 -2.70 -21.99 10.02
CA ILE A 20 -1.49 -22.75 9.66
C ILE A 20 -1.81 -23.74 8.54
N GLU A 21 -2.92 -24.45 8.64
CA GLU A 21 -3.36 -25.39 7.61
C GLU A 21 -3.61 -24.70 6.27
N LYS A 22 -4.30 -23.57 6.28
CA LYS A 22 -4.52 -22.75 5.06
C LYS A 22 -3.19 -22.28 4.45
N ALA A 23 -2.26 -21.83 5.27
CA ALA A 23 -0.94 -21.41 4.81
C ALA A 23 -0.17 -22.58 4.18
N ALA A 24 -0.26 -23.77 4.76
CA ALA A 24 0.39 -24.98 4.23
C ALA A 24 -0.17 -25.43 2.89
N GLN A 25 -1.44 -25.11 2.60
CA GLN A 25 -2.11 -25.45 1.34
C GLN A 25 -1.82 -24.44 0.23
N GLN A 26 -1.33 -23.25 0.56
CA GLN A 26 -0.97 -22.25 -0.44
C GLN A 26 0.32 -22.61 -1.16
N GLU A 27 0.27 -22.49 -2.49
CA GLU A 27 1.48 -22.57 -3.31
C GLU A 27 2.23 -21.23 -3.22
N GLY A 28 3.50 -21.27 -2.82
CA GLY A 28 4.36 -20.11 -2.70
C GLY A 28 4.73 -19.75 -1.27
N THR A 29 5.65 -18.78 -1.13
CA THR A 29 6.24 -18.36 0.13
C THR A 29 5.55 -17.13 0.75
N VAL A 30 4.67 -16.45 0.02
CA VAL A 30 4.02 -15.21 0.45
C VAL A 30 2.57 -15.51 0.82
N THR A 31 2.28 -15.52 2.12
CA THR A 31 0.93 -15.73 2.66
C THR A 31 0.19 -14.42 2.95
N GLY A 32 0.95 -13.33 3.15
CA GLY A 32 0.44 -11.99 3.38
C GLY A 32 0.42 -11.14 2.10
N ILE A 33 0.41 -9.81 2.30
CA ILE A 33 0.43 -8.84 1.20
C ILE A 33 1.87 -8.73 0.67
N PRO A 34 2.12 -9.00 -0.63
CA PRO A 34 3.46 -8.88 -1.20
C PRO A 34 3.85 -7.41 -1.35
N THR A 35 5.08 -7.07 -0.99
CA THR A 35 5.63 -5.72 -1.15
C THR A 35 6.15 -5.46 -2.56
N GLY A 36 6.46 -6.51 -3.30
CA GLY A 36 7.15 -6.47 -4.59
C GLY A 36 8.67 -6.58 -4.49
N PHE A 37 9.23 -6.48 -3.30
CA PHE A 37 10.65 -6.75 -3.05
C PHE A 37 10.83 -8.23 -2.69
N ILE A 38 11.36 -9.00 -3.61
CA ILE A 38 11.41 -10.47 -3.55
C ILE A 38 12.09 -10.97 -2.28
N ASP A 39 13.26 -10.41 -1.93
CA ASP A 39 14.00 -10.83 -0.74
C ASP A 39 13.28 -10.48 0.55
N LEU A 40 12.64 -9.32 0.59
CA LEU A 40 11.84 -8.89 1.73
C LEU A 40 10.62 -9.80 1.91
N ASP A 41 9.92 -10.09 0.84
CA ASP A 41 8.73 -10.95 0.84
C ASP A 41 9.09 -12.38 1.21
N TYR A 42 10.25 -12.87 0.77
CA TYR A 42 10.76 -14.17 1.18
C TYR A 42 11.00 -14.26 2.69
N ARG A 43 11.58 -13.20 3.28
CA ARG A 43 11.89 -13.16 4.72
C ARG A 43 10.68 -12.94 5.61
N THR A 44 9.70 -12.18 5.14
CA THR A 44 8.51 -11.81 5.93
C THR A 44 7.29 -12.66 5.63
N ALA A 45 7.28 -13.40 4.53
CA ALA A 45 6.11 -14.03 3.93
C ALA A 45 5.02 -12.98 3.54
N GLY A 46 5.43 -11.75 3.29
CA GLY A 46 4.57 -10.61 3.02
C GLY A 46 4.11 -9.88 4.29
N LEU A 47 3.38 -8.79 4.10
CA LEU A 47 2.82 -8.02 5.21
C LEU A 47 1.59 -8.75 5.76
N GLN A 48 1.61 -9.07 7.05
CA GLN A 48 0.55 -9.86 7.68
C GLN A 48 -0.55 -8.96 8.24
N PRO A 49 -1.80 -9.45 8.35
CA PRO A 49 -2.87 -8.71 9.00
C PRO A 49 -2.50 -8.31 10.42
N SER A 50 -2.91 -7.10 10.81
CA SER A 50 -2.65 -6.50 12.13
C SER A 50 -1.19 -6.17 12.44
N ASP A 51 -0.28 -6.31 11.47
CA ASP A 51 1.10 -5.89 11.64
C ASP A 51 1.22 -4.36 11.56
N LEU A 52 2.01 -3.80 12.46
CA LEU A 52 2.53 -2.45 12.38
C LEU A 52 3.99 -2.53 11.92
N VAL A 53 4.26 -2.04 10.73
CA VAL A 53 5.60 -2.05 10.15
C VAL A 53 6.16 -0.63 10.15
N LEU A 54 7.31 -0.43 10.77
CA LEU A 54 7.99 0.86 10.79
C LEU A 54 9.11 0.87 9.76
N VAL A 55 9.08 1.89 8.91
CA VAL A 55 10.16 2.15 7.95
C VAL A 55 10.87 3.43 8.38
N ALA A 56 12.07 3.29 8.86
CA ALA A 56 12.87 4.40 9.34
C ALA A 56 14.10 4.60 8.46
N ALA A 57 14.37 5.84 8.11
CA ALA A 57 15.55 6.23 7.38
C ALA A 57 15.92 7.68 7.73
N ARG A 58 17.19 8.01 7.55
CA ARG A 58 17.63 9.41 7.63
C ARG A 58 16.97 10.21 6.50
N PRO A 59 16.80 11.53 6.66
CA PRO A 59 16.31 12.39 5.58
C PRO A 59 17.10 12.16 4.28
N SER A 60 16.40 12.18 3.16
CA SER A 60 16.95 11.99 1.80
C SER A 60 17.52 10.59 1.50
N MET A 61 17.19 9.56 2.28
CA MET A 61 17.67 8.20 2.06
C MET A 61 16.68 7.32 1.24
N GLY A 62 15.72 7.94 0.56
CA GLY A 62 14.79 7.22 -0.31
C GLY A 62 13.61 6.55 0.39
N LYS A 63 13.27 6.96 1.60
CA LYS A 63 12.14 6.40 2.36
C LYS A 63 10.82 6.53 1.59
N THR A 64 10.52 7.70 1.05
CA THR A 64 9.30 7.94 0.26
C THR A 64 9.28 7.08 -0.99
N ALA A 65 10.39 7.00 -1.71
CA ALA A 65 10.50 6.14 -2.89
C ALA A 65 10.26 4.67 -2.54
N PHE A 66 10.80 4.20 -1.43
CA PHE A 66 10.59 2.83 -0.95
C PHE A 66 9.12 2.52 -0.69
N VAL A 67 8.43 3.37 0.07
CA VAL A 67 7.01 3.13 0.40
C VAL A 67 6.10 3.31 -0.83
N LEU A 68 6.44 4.19 -1.76
CA LEU A 68 5.70 4.34 -3.01
C LEU A 68 5.88 3.13 -3.94
N ASN A 69 7.04 2.50 -3.96
CA ASN A 69 7.23 1.23 -4.67
C ASN A 69 6.36 0.13 -4.08
N ILE A 70 6.21 0.06 -2.77
CA ILE A 70 5.29 -0.88 -2.11
C ILE A 70 3.85 -0.57 -2.51
N ALA A 71 3.43 0.69 -2.44
CA ALA A 71 2.08 1.10 -2.83
C ALA A 71 1.79 0.76 -4.30
N GLN A 72 2.73 1.02 -5.20
CA GLN A 72 2.64 0.65 -6.61
C GLN A 72 2.39 -0.84 -6.78
N HIS A 73 3.19 -1.68 -6.15
CA HIS A 73 3.04 -3.13 -6.27
C HIS A 73 1.71 -3.60 -5.70
N VAL A 74 1.35 -3.17 -4.50
CA VAL A 74 0.14 -3.62 -3.81
C VAL A 74 -1.13 -3.14 -4.54
N ALA A 75 -1.19 -1.87 -4.91
CA ALA A 75 -2.38 -1.31 -5.53
C ALA A 75 -2.50 -1.62 -7.02
N PHE A 76 -1.40 -1.53 -7.79
CA PHE A 76 -1.46 -1.63 -9.25
C PHE A 76 -1.19 -3.04 -9.77
N HIS A 77 -0.38 -3.82 -9.08
CA HIS A 77 0.01 -5.16 -9.54
C HIS A 77 -0.69 -6.29 -8.78
N ALA A 78 -0.84 -6.14 -7.46
CA ALA A 78 -1.59 -7.10 -6.65
C ALA A 78 -3.10 -6.79 -6.57
N HIS A 79 -3.54 -5.63 -7.06
CA HIS A 79 -4.94 -5.19 -7.11
C HIS A 79 -5.62 -5.19 -5.74
N LEU A 80 -4.90 -4.74 -4.72
CA LEU A 80 -5.42 -4.62 -3.36
C LEU A 80 -5.64 -3.15 -2.99
N CYS A 81 -6.74 -2.88 -2.29
CA CYS A 81 -7.04 -1.52 -1.85
C CYS A 81 -5.98 -1.02 -0.86
N THR A 82 -5.38 0.10 -1.20
CA THR A 82 -4.29 0.73 -0.43
C THR A 82 -4.65 2.18 -0.18
N ALA A 83 -4.49 2.64 1.06
CA ALA A 83 -4.67 4.04 1.42
C ALA A 83 -3.33 4.64 1.86
N ILE A 84 -3.01 5.80 1.31
CA ILE A 84 -1.84 6.61 1.69
C ILE A 84 -2.34 7.88 2.36
N PHE A 85 -1.93 8.08 3.61
CA PHE A 85 -2.13 9.32 4.33
C PHE A 85 -0.82 10.11 4.32
N SER A 86 -0.79 11.18 3.54
CA SER A 86 0.42 11.99 3.38
C SER A 86 0.38 13.20 4.30
N LEU A 87 1.40 13.32 5.14
CA LEU A 87 1.54 14.43 6.09
C LEU A 87 2.44 15.55 5.55
N GLU A 88 3.27 15.26 4.55
CA GLU A 88 4.27 16.21 4.03
C GLU A 88 4.04 16.58 2.57
N MET A 89 3.60 15.64 1.74
CA MET A 89 3.44 15.84 0.30
C MET A 89 1.98 15.97 -0.09
N SER A 90 1.70 16.82 -1.07
CA SER A 90 0.36 16.87 -1.67
C SER A 90 0.05 15.59 -2.47
N LYS A 91 -1.24 15.33 -2.65
CA LYS A 91 -1.68 14.19 -3.48
C LYS A 91 -1.19 14.30 -4.92
N GLU A 92 -1.13 15.50 -5.48
CA GLU A 92 -0.60 15.74 -6.83
C GLU A 92 0.88 15.36 -6.93
N GLN A 93 1.68 15.73 -5.93
CA GLN A 93 3.10 15.36 -5.88
C GLN A 93 3.29 13.83 -5.79
N LEU A 94 2.47 13.17 -4.99
CA LEU A 94 2.50 11.71 -4.87
C LEU A 94 2.10 11.02 -6.18
N VAL A 95 1.03 11.50 -6.81
CA VAL A 95 0.58 10.95 -8.10
C VAL A 95 1.64 11.14 -9.17
N ASN A 96 2.31 12.29 -9.23
CA ASN A 96 3.41 12.51 -10.17
C ASN A 96 4.56 11.50 -9.98
N ARG A 97 4.92 11.19 -8.74
CA ARG A 97 5.90 10.14 -8.45
C ARG A 97 5.43 8.76 -8.88
N LEU A 98 4.17 8.44 -8.65
CA LEU A 98 3.57 7.18 -9.07
C LEU A 98 3.52 7.07 -10.60
N PHE A 99 3.22 8.16 -11.31
CA PHE A 99 3.31 8.22 -12.76
C PHE A 99 4.72 7.88 -13.25
N SER A 100 5.73 8.48 -12.65
CA SER A 100 7.13 8.21 -13.01
C SER A 100 7.49 6.75 -12.78
N LEU A 101 7.07 6.17 -11.66
CA LEU A 101 7.32 4.77 -11.33
C LEU A 101 6.62 3.81 -12.29
N GLU A 102 5.34 4.01 -12.53
CA GLU A 102 4.52 3.09 -13.34
C GLU A 102 4.80 3.25 -14.83
N SER A 103 4.88 4.48 -15.31
CA SER A 103 5.10 4.78 -16.74
C SER A 103 6.56 4.67 -17.15
N LYS A 104 7.49 4.69 -16.20
CA LYS A 104 8.94 4.77 -16.44
C LYS A 104 9.34 5.98 -17.27
N VAL A 105 8.60 7.07 -17.12
CA VAL A 105 8.92 8.37 -17.68
C VAL A 105 9.69 9.17 -16.64
N ASP A 106 10.73 9.89 -17.09
CA ASP A 106 11.56 10.72 -16.23
C ASP A 106 10.72 11.76 -15.45
N ALA A 107 10.92 11.83 -14.15
CA ALA A 107 10.23 12.77 -13.27
C ALA A 107 10.46 14.24 -13.69
N GLN A 108 11.65 14.56 -14.21
CA GLN A 108 11.97 15.91 -14.71
C GLN A 108 11.16 16.23 -15.97
N ALA A 109 11.00 15.26 -16.87
CA ALA A 109 10.16 15.42 -18.06
C ALA A 109 8.69 15.66 -17.69
N LEU A 110 8.18 14.97 -16.67
CA LEU A 110 6.84 15.21 -16.15
C LEU A 110 6.67 16.62 -15.57
N ARG A 111 7.69 17.08 -14.85
CA ARG A 111 7.66 18.40 -14.21
C ARG A 111 7.70 19.54 -15.22
N THR A 112 8.49 19.41 -16.27
CA THR A 112 8.67 20.44 -17.30
C THR A 112 7.68 20.33 -18.45
N GLY A 113 6.98 19.19 -18.58
CA GLY A 113 6.11 18.94 -19.72
C GLY A 113 6.84 18.64 -21.02
N ASN A 114 8.16 18.49 -20.97
CA ASN A 114 8.97 18.16 -22.15
C ASN A 114 8.97 16.66 -22.41
N LEU A 115 7.93 16.20 -23.09
CA LEU A 115 7.61 14.80 -23.30
C LEU A 115 7.61 14.47 -24.79
N SER A 116 8.24 13.35 -25.14
CA SER A 116 8.15 12.79 -26.48
C SER A 116 6.79 12.12 -26.71
N ASP A 117 6.46 11.79 -27.96
CA ASP A 117 5.23 11.03 -28.27
C ASP A 117 5.24 9.66 -27.58
N ALA A 118 6.40 9.01 -27.51
CA ALA A 118 6.56 7.74 -26.79
C ALA A 118 6.31 7.91 -25.29
N ASP A 119 6.76 9.02 -24.69
CA ASP A 119 6.48 9.33 -23.28
C ASP A 119 4.98 9.52 -23.03
N TRP A 120 4.29 10.24 -23.92
CA TRP A 120 2.85 10.42 -23.85
C TRP A 120 2.09 9.11 -23.92
N GLU A 121 2.48 8.18 -24.79
CA GLU A 121 1.88 6.83 -24.85
C GLU A 121 2.04 6.08 -23.53
N LYS A 122 3.24 6.12 -22.95
CA LYS A 122 3.51 5.51 -21.63
C LYS A 122 2.68 6.14 -20.52
N LEU A 123 2.53 7.47 -20.54
CA LEU A 123 1.71 8.17 -19.54
C LEU A 123 0.24 7.83 -19.65
N VAL A 124 -0.31 7.73 -20.85
CA VAL A 124 -1.72 7.34 -21.05
C VAL A 124 -1.96 5.93 -20.53
N GLU A 125 -1.05 5.00 -20.82
CA GLU A 125 -1.13 3.64 -20.28
C GLU A 125 -1.04 3.62 -18.75
N GLY A 126 -0.07 4.34 -18.19
CA GLY A 126 0.09 4.47 -16.73
C GLY A 126 -1.11 5.13 -16.07
N ALA A 127 -1.70 6.14 -16.70
CA ALA A 127 -2.91 6.80 -16.19
C ALA A 127 -4.09 5.82 -16.10
N GLY A 128 -4.24 4.94 -17.08
CA GLY A 128 -5.24 3.87 -17.05
C GLY A 128 -5.04 2.92 -15.89
N ILE A 129 -3.81 2.46 -15.68
CA ILE A 129 -3.47 1.54 -14.58
C ILE A 129 -3.71 2.18 -13.22
N ILE A 130 -3.25 3.42 -13.01
CA ILE A 130 -3.43 4.14 -11.76
C ILE A 130 -4.91 4.45 -11.53
N GLY A 131 -5.61 4.94 -12.55
CA GLY A 131 -7.02 5.30 -12.47
C GLY A 131 -7.95 4.12 -12.20
N ASP A 132 -7.61 2.93 -12.67
CA ASP A 132 -8.38 1.71 -12.47
C ASP A 132 -8.04 1.02 -11.14
N SER A 133 -7.01 1.47 -10.43
CA SER A 133 -6.60 0.91 -9.14
C SER A 133 -7.49 1.38 -8.00
N GLU A 134 -7.46 0.65 -6.90
CA GLU A 134 -8.11 1.05 -5.65
C GLU A 134 -7.11 1.73 -4.69
N LEU A 135 -6.35 2.67 -5.22
CA LEU A 135 -5.46 3.51 -4.42
C LEU A 135 -6.22 4.75 -3.93
N ILE A 136 -6.18 4.96 -2.64
CA ILE A 136 -6.78 6.13 -1.98
C ILE A 136 -5.64 6.99 -1.44
N ILE A 137 -5.62 8.27 -1.79
CA ILE A 137 -4.64 9.22 -1.27
C ILE A 137 -5.37 10.32 -0.52
N ASP A 138 -4.98 10.51 0.73
CA ASP A 138 -5.50 11.56 1.60
C ASP A 138 -4.32 12.44 2.07
N ASP A 139 -4.36 13.71 1.71
CA ASP A 139 -3.34 14.70 2.07
C ASP A 139 -3.88 15.77 3.03
N THR A 140 -4.94 15.44 3.77
CA THR A 140 -5.54 16.35 4.75
C THR A 140 -4.49 16.83 5.74
N PRO A 141 -4.20 18.15 5.79
CA PRO A 141 -3.19 18.68 6.70
C PRO A 141 -3.66 18.53 8.16
N GLY A 142 -2.73 18.12 9.02
CA GLY A 142 -3.00 18.01 10.44
C GLY A 142 -4.10 17.01 10.81
N ILE A 143 -4.25 15.95 10.01
CA ILE A 143 -5.25 14.92 10.29
C ILE A 143 -5.05 14.34 11.69
N SER A 144 -6.13 14.29 12.48
CA SER A 144 -6.11 13.68 13.80
C SER A 144 -6.14 12.16 13.72
N ILE A 145 -5.69 11.50 14.78
CA ILE A 145 -5.77 10.04 14.89
C ILE A 145 -7.22 9.56 14.80
N SER A 146 -8.16 10.29 15.39
CA SER A 146 -9.59 9.98 15.32
C SER A 146 -10.13 10.02 13.90
N GLU A 147 -9.76 11.06 13.14
CA GLU A 147 -10.16 11.19 11.73
C GLU A 147 -9.54 10.09 10.88
N LEU A 148 -8.26 9.81 11.08
CA LEU A 148 -7.55 8.75 10.37
C LEU A 148 -8.22 7.39 10.61
N ARG A 149 -8.51 7.08 11.86
CA ARG A 149 -9.22 5.85 12.25
C ARG A 149 -10.60 5.76 11.61
N SER A 150 -11.36 6.84 11.64
CA SER A 150 -12.69 6.90 11.05
C SER A 150 -12.66 6.67 9.55
N LYS A 151 -11.73 7.31 8.83
CA LYS A 151 -11.53 7.12 7.40
C LYS A 151 -11.10 5.68 7.06
N CYS A 152 -10.17 5.11 7.80
CA CYS A 152 -9.75 3.72 7.60
C CYS A 152 -10.90 2.73 7.77
N ARG A 153 -11.75 2.93 8.78
CA ARG A 153 -12.95 2.10 8.98
C ARG A 153 -13.91 2.20 7.80
N LYS A 154 -14.14 3.41 7.31
CA LYS A 154 -14.98 3.66 6.14
C LYS A 154 -14.41 2.94 4.90
N TYR A 155 -13.12 3.09 4.63
CA TYR A 155 -12.46 2.44 3.49
C TYR A 155 -12.46 0.92 3.61
N LYS A 156 -12.34 0.40 4.84
CA LYS A 156 -12.43 -1.05 5.08
C LYS A 156 -13.81 -1.60 4.72
N LEU A 157 -14.87 -0.87 5.08
CA LEU A 157 -16.25 -1.28 4.81
C LEU A 157 -16.62 -1.10 3.33
N GLU A 158 -16.23 0.00 2.70
CA GLU A 158 -16.64 0.34 1.34
C GLU A 158 -15.75 -0.28 0.25
N HIS A 159 -14.45 -0.46 0.52
CA HIS A 159 -13.45 -0.84 -0.47
C HIS A 159 -12.59 -2.04 -0.09
N ASP A 160 -12.85 -2.68 1.03
CA ASP A 160 -12.03 -3.79 1.56
C ASP A 160 -10.55 -3.41 1.69
N LEU A 161 -10.28 -2.31 2.38
CA LEU A 161 -8.93 -1.79 2.61
C LEU A 161 -7.99 -2.86 3.17
N LYS A 162 -6.83 -3.05 2.53
CA LYS A 162 -5.83 -4.06 2.90
C LYS A 162 -4.55 -3.48 3.48
N LEU A 163 -4.12 -2.31 3.01
CA LEU A 163 -2.86 -1.69 3.43
C LEU A 163 -3.07 -0.19 3.67
N VAL A 164 -2.53 0.29 4.77
CA VAL A 164 -2.47 1.71 5.11
C VAL A 164 -1.01 2.13 5.21
N ILE A 165 -0.66 3.20 4.51
CA ILE A 165 0.66 3.85 4.57
C ILE A 165 0.47 5.25 5.15
N ILE A 166 1.28 5.59 6.13
CA ILE A 166 1.23 6.89 6.80
C ILE A 166 2.59 7.57 6.71
#